data_fd0026378d43b533c2065cd13acf4b97
#
_entry.id   fd0026378d43b533c2065cd13acf4b97
#
_cell.length_a   1.000
_cell.length_b   1.000
_cell.length_c   1.000
_cell.angle_alpha   90.00
_cell.angle_beta   90.00
_cell.angle_gamma   90.00
#
_symmetry.space_group_name_H-M   'P 1'
#
loop_
_entity.id
_entity.type
_entity.pdbx_description
1 polymer ?
#
loop_
_entity_poly.entity_id
_entity_poly.type
_entity_poly.pdbx_seq_one_letter_code
_entity_poly.pdbx_strand_id
1 'polypeptide(L)'
;MDESLIRDKFIKGYDCSQVVLAYFAERLGITEEMANKVTACFGGGMMQGDTCGAFTGALMAIGVKYGHWDEEILLTQKDGMMAKYAEFRNLYFQRYDTYRCKELLGYDVSVPEQLQEALSNGRMLDFCPKVVKNVIEVLEEVL
;
A
#
# COMPACT_ATOMS: atom_id res chain seq x y z
N MET A 1 -9.17 0.69 -9.92
CA MET A 1 -8.31 -0.24 -10.69
C MET A 1 -8.89 -1.64 -10.64
N ASP A 2 -8.92 -2.33 -11.76
CA ASP A 2 -9.47 -3.68 -11.88
C ASP A 2 -8.53 -4.70 -11.20
N GLU A 3 -9.11 -5.66 -10.48
CA GLU A 3 -8.37 -6.71 -9.77
C GLU A 3 -7.49 -7.54 -10.71
N SER A 4 -7.96 -7.81 -11.93
CA SER A 4 -7.19 -8.58 -12.91
C SER A 4 -5.92 -7.82 -13.35
N LEU A 5 -6.00 -6.52 -13.51
CA LEU A 5 -4.84 -5.68 -13.84
C LEU A 5 -3.84 -5.63 -12.68
N ILE A 6 -4.33 -5.62 -11.46
CA ILE A 6 -3.47 -5.68 -10.26
C ILE A 6 -2.75 -7.03 -10.22
N ARG A 7 -3.47 -8.12 -10.45
CA ARG A 7 -2.88 -9.47 -10.49
C ARG A 7 -1.79 -9.56 -11.56
N ASP A 8 -2.02 -8.99 -12.74
CA ASP A 8 -1.02 -8.96 -13.82
C ASP A 8 0.25 -8.21 -13.38
N LYS A 9 0.09 -7.13 -12.62
CA LYS A 9 1.23 -6.40 -12.05
C LYS A 9 2.04 -7.29 -11.09
N PHE A 10 1.36 -8.02 -10.20
CA PHE A 10 2.03 -8.96 -9.30
C PHE A 10 2.77 -10.05 -10.07
N ILE A 11 2.17 -10.59 -11.13
CA ILE A 11 2.81 -11.62 -11.97
C ILE A 11 4.08 -11.08 -12.62
N LYS A 12 4.10 -9.80 -13.01
CA LYS A 12 5.28 -9.14 -13.58
C LYS A 12 6.37 -8.86 -12.54
N GLY A 13 6.07 -8.99 -11.26
CA GLY A 13 7.03 -8.78 -10.18
C GLY A 13 6.86 -7.50 -9.36
N TYR A 14 5.83 -6.70 -9.64
CA TYR A 14 5.52 -5.54 -8.80
C TYR A 14 4.92 -5.99 -7.48
N ASP A 15 5.20 -5.23 -6.43
CA ASP A 15 4.65 -5.46 -5.10
C ASP A 15 3.46 -4.55 -4.80
N CYS A 16 2.71 -4.90 -3.76
CA CYS A 16 1.50 -4.17 -3.36
C CYS A 16 1.73 -2.67 -3.13
N SER A 17 2.82 -2.30 -2.48
CA SER A 17 3.17 -0.89 -2.24
C SER A 17 3.41 -0.12 -3.53
N GLN A 18 4.07 -0.76 -4.49
CA GLN A 18 4.35 -0.18 -5.80
C GLN A 18 3.06 0.06 -6.58
N VAL A 19 2.19 -0.93 -6.61
CA VAL A 19 0.92 -0.81 -7.36
C VAL A 19 0.06 0.33 -6.81
N VAL A 20 -0.03 0.46 -5.49
CA VAL A 20 -0.84 1.52 -4.86
C VAL A 20 -0.30 2.91 -5.20
N LEU A 21 0.97 3.16 -4.93
CA LEU A 21 1.51 4.51 -5.15
C LEU A 21 1.58 4.87 -6.63
N ALA A 22 2.00 3.93 -7.49
CA ALA A 22 2.08 4.17 -8.92
C ALA A 22 0.71 4.49 -9.54
N TYR A 23 -0.37 3.89 -9.04
CA TYR A 23 -1.72 4.19 -9.51
C TYR A 23 -2.07 5.66 -9.34
N PHE A 24 -1.63 6.29 -8.26
CA PHE A 24 -1.92 7.69 -7.97
C PHE A 24 -0.81 8.66 -8.42
N ALA A 25 0.28 8.17 -8.99
CA ALA A 25 1.47 8.97 -9.29
C ALA A 25 1.15 10.23 -10.10
N GLU A 26 0.41 10.09 -11.20
CA GLU A 26 0.06 11.23 -12.06
C GLU A 26 -0.71 12.32 -11.30
N ARG A 27 -1.73 11.92 -10.54
CA ARG A 27 -2.51 12.86 -9.73
C ARG A 27 -1.69 13.51 -8.62
N LEU A 28 -0.65 12.84 -8.15
CA LEU A 28 0.22 13.33 -7.10
C LEU A 28 1.39 14.16 -7.63
N GLY A 29 1.53 14.26 -8.95
CA GLY A 29 2.60 15.04 -9.57
C GLY A 29 3.99 14.40 -9.47
N ILE A 30 4.06 13.08 -9.28
CA ILE A 30 5.31 12.33 -9.30
C ILE A 30 5.31 11.36 -10.48
N THR A 31 6.50 10.92 -10.91
CA THR A 31 6.60 9.95 -11.98
C THR A 31 6.25 8.55 -11.49
N GLU A 32 5.73 7.71 -12.37
CA GLU A 32 5.49 6.29 -12.07
C GLU A 32 6.80 5.60 -11.65
N GLU A 33 7.90 5.93 -12.33
CA GLU A 33 9.22 5.41 -12.00
C GLU A 33 9.60 5.73 -10.54
N MET A 34 9.45 6.99 -10.13
CA MET A 34 9.76 7.39 -8.75
C MET A 34 8.84 6.69 -7.75
N ALA A 35 7.54 6.62 -8.04
CA ALA A 35 6.58 5.92 -7.19
C ALA A 35 6.99 4.47 -6.97
N ASN A 36 7.38 3.77 -8.02
CA ASN A 36 7.83 2.38 -7.92
C ASN A 36 9.14 2.24 -7.15
N LYS A 37 10.09 3.14 -7.37
CA LYS A 37 11.39 3.08 -6.68
C LYS A 37 11.28 3.31 -5.17
N VAL A 38 10.54 4.33 -4.74
CA VAL A 38 10.46 4.66 -3.30
C VAL A 38 9.68 3.63 -2.49
N THR A 39 8.81 2.87 -3.15
CA THR A 39 8.00 1.83 -2.50
C THR A 39 8.58 0.42 -2.63
N ALA A 40 9.65 0.25 -3.39
CA ALA A 40 10.17 -1.08 -3.73
C ALA A 40 10.48 -1.98 -2.53
N CYS A 41 11.02 -1.43 -1.43
CA CYS A 41 11.38 -2.19 -0.24
C CYS A 41 10.19 -2.44 0.71
N PHE A 42 8.99 -1.97 0.37
CA PHE A 42 7.83 -2.05 1.25
C PHE A 42 6.86 -3.17 0.90
N GLY A 43 7.13 -3.91 -0.17
CA GLY A 43 6.38 -5.11 -0.51
C GLY A 43 6.61 -6.22 0.53
N GLY A 44 5.64 -7.11 0.68
CA GLY A 44 5.75 -8.20 1.63
C GLY A 44 5.90 -7.74 3.09
N GLY A 45 5.26 -6.62 3.43
CA GLY A 45 5.34 -6.06 4.77
C GLY A 45 6.75 -5.60 5.14
N MET A 46 7.35 -4.75 4.31
CA MET A 46 8.74 -4.32 4.41
C MET A 46 9.70 -5.52 4.31
N MET A 47 9.33 -6.50 3.49
CA MET A 47 10.08 -7.74 3.26
C MET A 47 10.25 -8.58 4.56
N GLN A 48 9.49 -8.27 5.60
CA GLN A 48 9.58 -8.89 6.93
C GLN A 48 8.24 -9.46 7.42
N GLY A 49 7.22 -9.46 6.57
CA GLY A 49 5.88 -9.88 6.99
C GLY A 49 5.21 -8.91 7.96
N ASP A 50 5.69 -7.68 8.03
CA ASP A 50 5.18 -6.63 8.92
C ASP A 50 4.04 -5.85 8.24
N THR A 51 4.05 -4.54 8.26
CA THR A 51 2.96 -3.71 7.72
C THR A 51 2.73 -3.97 6.23
N CYS A 52 1.50 -4.29 5.86
CA CYS A 52 1.11 -4.56 4.47
C CYS A 52 1.55 -3.42 3.53
N GLY A 53 2.18 -3.78 2.40
CA GLY A 53 2.65 -2.81 1.44
C GLY A 53 1.56 -1.94 0.83
N ALA A 54 0.34 -2.45 0.73
CA ALA A 54 -0.79 -1.62 0.29
C ALA A 54 -1.08 -0.50 1.30
N PHE A 55 -0.98 -0.80 2.60
CA PHE A 55 -1.16 0.18 3.66
C PHE A 55 -0.04 1.23 3.64
N THR A 56 1.23 0.80 3.58
CA THR A 56 2.36 1.73 3.52
C THR A 56 2.36 2.57 2.25
N GLY A 57 2.03 1.97 1.11
CA GLY A 57 1.87 2.70 -0.15
C GLY A 57 0.81 3.78 -0.06
N ALA A 58 -0.29 3.49 0.62
CA ALA A 58 -1.35 4.47 0.88
C ALA A 58 -0.86 5.63 1.75
N LEU A 59 -0.10 5.33 2.80
CA LEU A 59 0.47 6.37 3.65
C LEU A 59 1.44 7.26 2.87
N MET A 60 2.21 6.68 1.96
CA MET A 60 3.09 7.45 1.08
C MET A 60 2.31 8.38 0.14
N ALA A 61 1.19 7.90 -0.41
CA ALA A 61 0.32 8.73 -1.25
C ALA A 61 -0.24 9.93 -0.47
N ILE A 62 -0.69 9.69 0.76
CA ILE A 62 -1.15 10.74 1.65
C ILE A 62 -0.01 11.73 1.94
N GLY A 63 1.19 11.22 2.20
CA GLY A 63 2.37 12.03 2.44
C GLY A 63 2.75 12.92 1.25
N VAL A 64 2.70 12.39 0.04
CA VAL A 64 3.00 13.18 -1.17
C VAL A 64 2.04 14.35 -1.30
N LYS A 65 0.76 14.14 -1.03
CA LYS A 65 -0.25 15.19 -1.19
C LYS A 65 -0.34 16.15 -0.01
N TYR A 66 -0.28 15.63 1.21
CA TYR A 66 -0.57 16.39 2.43
C TYR A 66 0.61 16.46 3.41
N GLY A 67 1.74 15.87 3.08
CA GLY A 67 2.89 15.80 3.98
C GLY A 67 3.42 17.16 4.37
N HIS A 68 3.84 17.29 5.62
CA HIS A 68 4.42 18.51 6.17
C HIS A 68 5.91 18.62 5.76
N TRP A 69 6.27 19.76 5.21
CA TRP A 69 7.63 19.98 4.72
C TRP A 69 8.09 21.44 4.85
N ASP A 70 7.14 22.38 4.92
CA ASP A 70 7.45 23.80 4.95
C ASP A 70 7.66 24.26 6.40
N GLU A 71 8.91 24.61 6.72
CA GLU A 71 9.33 24.96 8.06
C GLU A 71 8.51 26.13 8.66
N GLU A 72 8.02 27.05 7.82
CA GLU A 72 7.23 28.21 8.27
C GLU A 72 5.83 27.82 8.75
N ILE A 73 5.26 26.73 8.22
CA ILE A 73 3.90 26.29 8.54
C ILE A 73 3.86 24.79 8.87
N LEU A 74 4.95 24.27 9.39
CA LEU A 74 5.14 22.82 9.57
C LEU A 74 4.04 22.18 10.42
N LEU A 75 3.69 22.79 11.56
CA LEU A 75 2.67 22.23 12.46
C LEU A 75 1.27 22.25 11.84
N THR A 76 0.94 23.31 11.11
CA THR A 76 -0.34 23.39 10.41
C THR A 76 -0.47 22.32 9.34
N GLN A 77 0.60 22.13 8.56
CA GLN A 77 0.63 21.06 7.55
C GLN A 77 0.56 19.68 8.19
N LYS A 78 1.26 19.47 9.30
CA LYS A 78 1.25 18.18 10.01
C LYS A 78 -0.15 17.85 10.52
N ASP A 79 -0.86 18.83 11.07
CA ASP A 79 -2.24 18.63 11.52
C ASP A 79 -3.15 18.19 10.37
N GLY A 80 -3.01 18.82 9.21
CA GLY A 80 -3.77 18.46 8.01
C GLY A 80 -3.45 17.04 7.53
N MET A 81 -2.18 16.68 7.51
CA MET A 81 -1.74 15.32 7.14
C MET A 81 -2.27 14.28 8.12
N MET A 82 -2.20 14.55 9.43
CA MET A 82 -2.71 13.64 10.46
C MET A 82 -4.21 13.43 10.35
N ALA A 83 -4.97 14.45 9.96
CA ALA A 83 -6.41 14.33 9.73
C ALA A 83 -6.69 13.38 8.54
N LYS A 84 -5.94 13.50 7.48
CA LYS A 84 -6.07 12.60 6.32
C LYS A 84 -5.64 11.17 6.64
N TYR A 85 -4.57 11.02 7.40
CA TYR A 85 -4.16 9.70 7.90
C TYR A 85 -5.27 9.06 8.72
N ALA A 86 -5.88 9.80 9.64
CA ALA A 86 -6.97 9.29 10.49
C ALA A 86 -8.19 8.88 9.65
N GLU A 87 -8.54 9.67 8.64
CA GLU A 87 -9.62 9.37 7.72
C GLU A 87 -9.36 8.05 6.97
N PHE A 88 -8.16 7.90 6.41
CA PHE A 88 -7.74 6.67 5.73
C PHE A 88 -7.79 5.46 6.68
N ARG A 89 -7.20 5.61 7.87
CA ARG A 89 -7.12 4.56 8.85
C ARG A 89 -8.52 4.09 9.27
N ASN A 90 -9.44 5.01 9.53
CA ASN A 90 -10.81 4.66 9.92
C ASN A 90 -11.54 3.89 8.82
N LEU A 91 -11.41 4.30 7.56
CA LEU A 91 -12.01 3.61 6.43
C LEU A 91 -11.37 2.24 6.19
N TYR A 92 -10.05 2.15 6.33
CA TYR A 92 -9.34 0.88 6.21
C TYR A 92 -9.84 -0.14 7.23
N PHE A 93 -9.95 0.26 8.50
CA PHE A 93 -10.38 -0.64 9.58
C PHE A 93 -11.88 -0.98 9.55
N GLN A 94 -12.66 -0.36 8.67
CA GLN A 94 -14.01 -0.84 8.36
C GLN A 94 -13.98 -2.09 7.46
N ARG A 95 -12.89 -2.31 6.76
CA ARG A 95 -12.75 -3.43 5.81
C ARG A 95 -11.84 -4.55 6.30
N TYR A 96 -10.86 -4.24 7.14
CA TYR A 96 -9.87 -5.19 7.64
C TYR A 96 -9.64 -5.01 9.13
N ASP A 97 -9.35 -6.12 9.83
CA ASP A 97 -9.09 -6.11 11.29
C ASP A 97 -7.62 -5.84 11.62
N THR A 98 -6.74 -5.97 10.64
CA THR A 98 -5.29 -5.81 10.83
C THR A 98 -4.66 -5.16 9.59
N TYR A 99 -3.49 -4.57 9.76
CA TYR A 99 -2.67 -4.06 8.68
C TYR A 99 -1.37 -4.86 8.50
N ARG A 100 -1.18 -5.94 9.26
CA ARG A 100 0.04 -6.75 9.18
C ARG A 100 -0.04 -7.75 8.05
N CYS A 101 1.01 -7.77 7.20
CA CYS A 101 1.09 -8.65 6.04
C CYS A 101 0.84 -10.12 6.40
N LYS A 102 1.56 -10.64 7.41
CA LYS A 102 1.42 -12.05 7.80
C LYS A 102 0.07 -12.40 8.40
N GLU A 103 -0.57 -11.45 9.07
CA GLU A 103 -1.91 -11.66 9.62
C GLU A 103 -2.97 -11.63 8.53
N LEU A 104 -2.86 -10.71 7.57
CA LEU A 104 -3.75 -10.60 6.43
C LEU A 104 -3.64 -11.81 5.51
N LEU A 105 -2.43 -12.15 5.11
CA LEU A 105 -2.15 -13.21 4.15
C LEU A 105 -2.29 -14.60 4.77
N GLY A 106 -1.96 -14.74 6.05
CA GLY A 106 -1.89 -16.03 6.74
C GLY A 106 -0.56 -16.75 6.55
N TYR A 107 0.42 -16.08 5.97
CA TYR A 107 1.77 -16.58 5.72
C TYR A 107 2.78 -15.47 5.99
N ASP A 108 3.92 -15.84 6.56
CA ASP A 108 5.05 -14.93 6.74
C ASP A 108 5.95 -15.02 5.49
N VAL A 109 5.88 -14.03 4.61
CA VAL A 109 6.61 -14.02 3.35
C VAL A 109 8.12 -13.82 3.54
N SER A 110 8.58 -13.46 4.75
CA SER A 110 10.00 -13.40 5.07
C SER A 110 10.61 -14.78 5.31
N VAL A 111 9.76 -15.80 5.48
CA VAL A 111 10.18 -17.20 5.62
C VAL A 111 10.05 -17.86 4.24
N PRO A 112 11.17 -18.30 3.61
CA PRO A 112 11.15 -18.82 2.23
C PRO A 112 10.13 -19.94 1.99
N GLU A 113 9.98 -20.87 2.92
CA GLU A 113 9.04 -21.98 2.79
C GLU A 113 7.58 -21.50 2.81
N GLN A 114 7.27 -20.51 3.64
CA GLN A 114 5.92 -19.93 3.72
C GLN A 114 5.60 -19.10 2.46
N LEU A 115 6.56 -18.33 1.97
CA LEU A 115 6.42 -17.60 0.70
C LEU A 115 6.13 -18.57 -0.44
N GLN A 116 6.91 -19.64 -0.53
CA GLN A 116 6.73 -20.66 -1.57
C GLN A 116 5.34 -21.30 -1.49
N GLU A 117 4.86 -21.62 -0.30
CA GLU A 117 3.54 -22.20 -0.10
C GLU A 117 2.43 -21.21 -0.52
N ALA A 118 2.52 -19.96 -0.11
CA ALA A 118 1.54 -18.94 -0.48
C ALA A 118 1.49 -18.71 -1.99
N LEU A 119 2.63 -18.81 -2.68
CA LEU A 119 2.68 -18.72 -4.14
C LEU A 119 2.12 -19.95 -4.81
N SER A 120 2.53 -21.15 -4.38
CA SER A 120 2.18 -22.41 -5.05
C SER A 120 0.70 -22.79 -4.88
N ASN A 121 0.07 -22.43 -3.75
CA ASN A 121 -1.35 -22.71 -3.53
C ASN A 121 -2.29 -21.61 -4.05
N GLY A 122 -1.76 -20.55 -4.67
CA GLY A 122 -2.55 -19.46 -5.25
C GLY A 122 -3.04 -18.42 -4.26
N ARG A 123 -2.76 -18.57 -2.97
CA ARG A 123 -3.27 -17.64 -1.93
C ARG A 123 -2.84 -16.20 -2.16
N MET A 124 -1.56 -15.98 -2.44
CA MET A 124 -1.01 -14.63 -2.60
C MET A 124 -1.65 -13.91 -3.81
N LEU A 125 -1.71 -14.56 -4.96
CA LEU A 125 -2.26 -13.96 -6.18
C LEU A 125 -3.79 -13.85 -6.15
N ASP A 126 -4.46 -14.59 -5.28
CA ASP A 126 -5.90 -14.45 -5.07
C ASP A 126 -6.24 -13.35 -4.07
N PHE A 127 -5.50 -13.27 -2.98
CA PHE A 127 -5.83 -12.38 -1.85
C PHE A 127 -5.21 -10.98 -1.97
N CYS A 128 -3.92 -10.88 -2.24
CA CYS A 128 -3.22 -9.59 -2.23
C CYS A 128 -3.77 -8.57 -3.24
N PRO A 129 -4.14 -8.95 -4.47
CA PRO A 129 -4.77 -8.00 -5.39
C PRO A 129 -6.08 -7.41 -4.86
N LYS A 130 -6.85 -8.18 -4.09
CA LYS A 130 -8.08 -7.68 -3.48
C LYS A 130 -7.80 -6.61 -2.43
N VAL A 131 -6.77 -6.81 -1.62
CA VAL A 131 -6.35 -5.82 -0.61
C VAL A 131 -5.92 -4.52 -1.31
N VAL A 132 -5.09 -4.62 -2.34
CA VAL A 132 -4.65 -3.47 -3.12
C VAL A 132 -5.84 -2.71 -3.71
N LYS A 133 -6.78 -3.43 -4.31
CA LYS A 133 -7.99 -2.84 -4.87
C LYS A 133 -8.78 -2.07 -3.80
N ASN A 134 -9.02 -2.69 -2.66
CA ASN A 134 -9.74 -2.08 -1.55
C ASN A 134 -9.03 -0.84 -1.01
N VAL A 135 -7.71 -0.88 -0.90
CA VAL A 135 -6.92 0.27 -0.45
C VAL A 135 -7.00 1.41 -1.47
N ILE A 136 -6.92 1.11 -2.76
CA ILE A 136 -7.08 2.12 -3.81
C ILE A 136 -8.47 2.78 -3.71
N GLU A 137 -9.53 2.00 -3.51
CA GLU A 137 -10.88 2.54 -3.35
C GLU A 137 -11.00 3.47 -2.14
N VAL A 138 -10.39 3.09 -1.01
CA VAL A 138 -10.35 3.95 0.19
C VAL A 138 -9.58 5.25 -0.10
N LEU A 139 -8.43 5.16 -0.76
CA LEU A 139 -7.66 6.35 -1.13
C LEU A 139 -8.40 7.28 -2.08
N GLU A 140 -9.23 6.74 -2.98
CA GLU A 140 -10.07 7.57 -3.85
C GLU A 140 -11.00 8.49 -3.05
N GLU A 141 -11.45 8.05 -1.89
CA GLU A 141 -12.29 8.85 -1.01
C GLU A 141 -11.48 9.87 -0.18
N VAL A 142 -10.22 9.55 0.14
CA VAL A 142 -9.38 10.37 1.03
C VAL A 142 -8.59 11.43 0.28
N LEU A 143 -8.06 11.10 -0.88
CA LEU A 143 -7.30 12.01 -1.72
C LEU A 143 -8.22 12.89 -2.56
#